data_daffa008c9a7c876b773ad9639c369b2
#
_entry.id   daffa008c9a7c876b773ad9639c369b2
#
_cell.length_a   1.000
_cell.length_b   1.000
_cell.length_c   1.000
_cell.angle_alpha   90.00
_cell.angle_beta   90.00
_cell.angle_gamma   90.00
#
_symmetry.space_group_name_H-M   'P 1'
#
loop_
_entity.id
_entity.type
_entity.pdbx_description
1 polymer ?
#
loop_
_entity_poly.entity_id
_entity_poly.type
_entity_poly.pdbx_seq_one_letter_code
_entity_poly.pdbx_strand_id
1 'polypeptide(L)'
;MPDYPAADRLALVDDLHGRSVPDPYRWLEDSADPRSTAWRSAQDGLIAAERAGWSTRETFAERIDQLMGAGSVSPPYYRGDWCFTTRRDPGQQFPVLYVRGADGVDRVLFDPIAVDPTGVTTLDSWQPSKEGDRVALQYSIGGNEESILAVIDTATGERIEDGIDRCRYSPIAWLPGGDRFYYVRRIAPELLPETEQKFHRRVYLHTVGTETDTDVLVFGAGMTMTNYYGVEVSRDGRWLQVSASEGTEPRNDLWLADLEAAPPEAPAFQLVQGDLDAQIGMHAARNGLFYISTDLDAPRGTLLVSAPEHLWDEPWRTLLPEDQDSVLEGYAILDGPEMMRPVLLVCRTRHVVSEVSVHDLDTGALVRTIPLPGAGTIGGPVERPEGGPVAWLVYTDHTTIPTIYSFDGRTNDLTLWAEPPGVVEVPRVHSRQVTYLSADGTEVRMFILSPTAEPDRPRPAILYGYGGFGIPLSPGYSATILTWVEAGGVWAVANLRGGGEEGEEWHRAGMLGEKQNVFDDFHAAAEYLIAEGWTTPEQLAINGGSNGGLLVGAAMTQRPDL
;
A
#
# COMPACT_ATOMS: atom_id res chain seq x y z
N MET A 1 32.32 16.80 18.79
CA MET A 1 30.84 16.66 18.59
C MET A 1 30.36 17.97 18.00
N PRO A 2 29.42 17.96 17.06
CA PRO A 2 28.85 19.21 16.56
C PRO A 2 28.23 20.02 17.69
N ASP A 3 28.27 21.35 17.56
CA ASP A 3 27.61 22.25 18.49
C ASP A 3 26.13 22.36 18.09
N TYR A 4 25.29 21.56 18.76
CA TYR A 4 23.86 21.51 18.44
C TYR A 4 23.14 22.78 18.85
N PRO A 5 22.23 23.35 18.00
CA PRO A 5 21.42 24.49 18.35
C PRO A 5 20.61 24.23 19.63
N ALA A 6 20.70 25.13 20.58
CA ALA A 6 19.94 25.04 21.82
C ALA A 6 18.43 25.23 21.56
N ALA A 7 17.60 24.45 22.27
CA ALA A 7 16.15 24.62 22.29
C ALA A 7 15.73 25.21 23.64
N ASP A 8 14.89 26.25 23.60
CA ASP A 8 14.35 26.89 24.80
C ASP A 8 13.48 25.90 25.60
N ARG A 9 13.76 25.80 26.90
CA ARG A 9 12.97 24.96 27.80
C ARG A 9 11.92 25.81 28.53
N LEU A 10 10.64 25.53 28.23
CA LEU A 10 9.51 26.13 28.92
C LEU A 10 9.24 25.41 30.25
N ALA A 11 8.65 26.14 31.20
CA ALA A 11 8.18 25.56 32.46
C ALA A 11 6.73 24.99 32.32
N LEU A 12 6.36 24.52 31.14
CA LEU A 12 5.05 23.94 30.86
C LEU A 12 4.96 22.53 31.46
N VAL A 13 3.86 22.28 32.14
CA VAL A 13 3.55 20.98 32.75
C VAL A 13 2.07 20.67 32.49
N ASP A 14 1.79 19.51 31.93
CA ASP A 14 0.43 18.97 31.78
C ASP A 14 0.07 18.06 32.95
N ASP A 15 -1.22 17.98 33.26
CA ASP A 15 -1.76 16.91 34.10
C ASP A 15 -2.41 15.86 33.20
N LEU A 16 -1.76 14.72 33.08
CA LEU A 16 -2.27 13.59 32.30
C LEU A 16 -2.63 12.43 33.25
N HIS A 17 -3.91 12.16 33.37
CA HIS A 17 -4.42 11.10 34.26
C HIS A 17 -3.96 11.24 35.72
N GLY A 18 -3.91 12.48 36.24
CA GLY A 18 -3.45 12.78 37.60
C GLY A 18 -1.91 12.74 37.79
N ARG A 19 -1.16 12.75 36.68
CA ARG A 19 0.30 12.81 36.68
C ARG A 19 0.78 14.11 36.06
N SER A 20 1.67 14.80 36.75
CA SER A 20 2.36 15.97 36.19
C SER A 20 3.41 15.55 35.18
N VAL A 21 3.21 15.93 33.92
CA VAL A 21 4.12 15.61 32.80
C VAL A 21 4.72 16.91 32.26
N PRO A 22 6.04 17.17 32.45
CA PRO A 22 6.68 18.33 31.84
C PRO A 22 6.71 18.24 30.32
N ASP A 23 6.32 19.32 29.64
CA ASP A 23 6.44 19.47 28.20
C ASP A 23 7.19 20.75 27.82
N PRO A 24 8.52 20.76 28.00
CA PRO A 24 9.31 21.98 27.84
C PRO A 24 9.45 22.46 26.39
N TYR A 25 9.07 21.63 25.42
CA TYR A 25 9.32 21.89 24.00
C TYR A 25 8.05 21.98 23.15
N ARG A 26 6.85 22.12 23.74
CA ARG A 26 5.58 22.23 23.02
C ARG A 26 5.58 23.29 21.94
N TRP A 27 6.33 24.36 22.10
CA TRP A 27 6.46 25.41 21.09
C TRP A 27 7.00 24.89 19.74
N LEU A 28 7.69 23.74 19.71
CA LEU A 28 8.15 23.10 18.47
C LEU A 28 7.00 22.51 17.63
N GLU A 29 5.84 22.25 18.24
CA GLU A 29 4.65 21.75 17.55
C GLU A 29 4.00 22.83 16.66
N ASP A 30 4.15 24.11 17.04
CA ASP A 30 3.66 25.21 16.23
C ASP A 30 4.69 25.57 15.14
N SER A 31 4.38 25.18 13.90
CA SER A 31 5.24 25.46 12.74
C SER A 31 5.33 26.97 12.42
N ALA A 32 4.39 27.78 12.88
CA ALA A 32 4.34 29.24 12.68
C ALA A 32 5.07 30.01 13.80
N ASP A 33 5.41 29.37 14.92
CA ASP A 33 6.20 30.03 15.97
C ASP A 33 7.59 30.44 15.43
N PRO A 34 7.97 31.72 15.53
CA PRO A 34 9.28 32.19 15.06
C PRO A 34 10.47 31.43 15.67
N ARG A 35 10.35 30.93 16.91
CA ARG A 35 11.39 30.12 17.58
C ARG A 35 11.54 28.76 16.88
N SER A 36 10.41 28.11 16.51
CA SER A 36 10.42 26.84 15.78
C SER A 36 11.08 27.01 14.42
N THR A 37 10.76 28.07 13.70
CA THR A 37 11.37 28.40 12.42
C THR A 37 12.88 28.66 12.56
N ALA A 38 13.29 29.47 13.54
CA ALA A 38 14.69 29.78 13.78
C ALA A 38 15.51 28.53 14.19
N TRP A 39 14.95 27.69 15.07
CA TRP A 39 15.61 26.47 15.51
C TRP A 39 15.78 25.46 14.37
N ARG A 40 14.73 25.25 13.56
CA ARG A 40 14.81 24.39 12.36
C ARG A 40 15.85 24.89 11.38
N SER A 41 15.87 26.19 11.07
CA SER A 41 16.89 26.78 10.19
C SER A 41 18.32 26.61 10.72
N ALA A 42 18.52 26.67 12.04
CA ALA A 42 19.83 26.41 12.64
C ALA A 42 20.23 24.93 12.54
N GLN A 43 19.29 23.97 12.69
CA GLN A 43 19.52 22.54 12.44
C GLN A 43 19.83 22.28 10.96
N ASP A 44 19.10 22.92 10.03
CA ASP A 44 19.37 22.84 8.59
C ASP A 44 20.77 23.35 8.24
N GLY A 45 21.21 24.43 8.88
CA GLY A 45 22.56 24.96 8.76
C GLY A 45 23.64 23.97 9.25
N LEU A 46 23.38 23.29 10.37
CA LEU A 46 24.26 22.26 10.90
C LEU A 46 24.42 21.07 9.93
N ILE A 47 23.31 20.51 9.46
CA ILE A 47 23.35 19.38 8.51
C ILE A 47 23.97 19.79 7.17
N ALA A 48 23.75 21.02 6.71
CA ALA A 48 24.39 21.53 5.49
C ALA A 48 25.91 21.60 5.62
N ALA A 49 26.42 22.03 6.78
CA ALA A 49 27.86 22.05 7.07
C ALA A 49 28.47 20.64 7.10
N GLU A 50 27.79 19.69 7.75
CA GLU A 50 28.23 18.28 7.78
C GLU A 50 28.23 17.67 6.37
N ARG A 51 27.16 17.88 5.59
CA ARG A 51 27.03 17.38 4.20
C ARG A 51 28.16 17.86 3.28
N ALA A 52 28.68 19.05 3.49
CA ALA A 52 29.78 19.58 2.71
C ALA A 52 31.06 18.74 2.81
N GLY A 53 31.20 17.96 3.89
CA GLY A 53 32.31 17.03 4.11
C GLY A 53 32.09 15.62 3.51
N TRP A 54 30.93 15.28 3.01
CA TRP A 54 30.61 13.95 2.49
C TRP A 54 31.08 13.77 1.03
N SER A 55 32.32 13.36 0.87
CA SER A 55 33.00 13.29 -0.45
C SER A 55 32.33 12.30 -1.43
N THR A 56 31.60 11.30 -0.94
CA THR A 56 30.93 10.28 -1.77
C THR A 56 29.48 10.64 -2.14
N ARG A 57 28.94 11.72 -1.58
CA ARG A 57 27.52 12.07 -1.72
C ARG A 57 27.09 12.23 -3.17
N GLU A 58 27.86 12.97 -3.97
CA GLU A 58 27.54 13.21 -5.39
C GLU A 58 27.53 11.90 -6.18
N THR A 59 28.52 11.02 -5.97
CA THR A 59 28.60 9.71 -6.65
C THR A 59 27.37 8.84 -6.34
N PHE A 60 26.95 8.81 -5.05
CA PHE A 60 25.73 8.08 -4.68
C PHE A 60 24.48 8.70 -5.29
N ALA A 61 24.35 10.03 -5.25
CA ALA A 61 23.18 10.73 -5.81
C ALA A 61 23.05 10.48 -7.32
N GLU A 62 24.15 10.62 -8.06
CA GLU A 62 24.19 10.36 -9.51
C GLU A 62 23.83 8.91 -9.84
N ARG A 63 24.34 7.95 -9.05
CA ARG A 63 24.03 6.52 -9.30
C ARG A 63 22.60 6.16 -8.98
N ILE A 64 22.05 6.68 -7.89
CA ILE A 64 20.63 6.51 -7.54
C ILE A 64 19.74 7.09 -8.65
N ASP A 65 20.05 8.29 -9.12
CA ASP A 65 19.31 8.94 -10.21
C ASP A 65 19.34 8.10 -11.51
N GLN A 66 20.51 7.56 -11.89
CA GLN A 66 20.64 6.64 -13.02
C GLN A 66 19.74 5.39 -12.85
N LEU A 67 19.78 4.74 -11.67
CA LEU A 67 18.99 3.54 -11.40
C LEU A 67 17.48 3.84 -11.31
N MET A 68 17.09 5.04 -10.89
CA MET A 68 15.70 5.50 -10.93
C MET A 68 15.25 5.91 -12.33
N GLY A 69 16.19 6.12 -13.25
CA GLY A 69 15.96 6.59 -14.61
C GLY A 69 15.20 5.61 -15.51
N ALA A 70 14.97 4.37 -15.08
CA ALA A 70 14.12 3.42 -15.80
C ALA A 70 12.67 3.91 -15.98
N GLY A 71 12.20 4.79 -15.12
CA GLY A 71 10.80 5.16 -15.08
C GLY A 71 9.92 4.07 -14.48
N SER A 72 8.62 4.12 -14.81
CA SER A 72 7.65 3.11 -14.35
C SER A 72 6.44 3.05 -15.29
N VAL A 73 5.74 1.93 -15.28
CA VAL A 73 4.45 1.74 -15.95
C VAL A 73 3.53 0.90 -15.05
N SER A 74 2.24 1.26 -14.99
CA SER A 74 1.23 0.49 -14.25
C SER A 74 0.63 -0.61 -15.12
N PRO A 75 0.02 -1.65 -14.51
CA PRO A 75 -0.90 -2.52 -15.24
C PRO A 75 -2.00 -1.72 -15.92
N PRO A 76 -2.58 -2.26 -17.02
CA PRO A 76 -3.72 -1.60 -17.67
C PRO A 76 -4.97 -1.73 -16.80
N TYR A 77 -5.70 -0.64 -16.67
CA TYR A 77 -6.99 -0.59 -16.01
C TYR A 77 -8.09 -0.36 -17.06
N TYR A 78 -8.88 -1.38 -17.34
CA TYR A 78 -9.87 -1.31 -18.41
C TYR A 78 -11.26 -0.87 -17.91
N ARG A 79 -11.96 -0.13 -18.76
CA ARG A 79 -13.39 0.16 -18.67
C ARG A 79 -13.94 0.19 -20.10
N GLY A 80 -14.68 -0.86 -20.50
CA GLY A 80 -15.08 -1.01 -21.90
C GLY A 80 -13.88 -0.98 -22.84
N ASP A 81 -13.91 -0.06 -23.81
CA ASP A 81 -12.83 0.14 -24.80
C ASP A 81 -11.68 1.05 -24.30
N TRP A 82 -11.85 1.66 -23.11
CA TRP A 82 -10.85 2.51 -22.53
C TRP A 82 -9.82 1.72 -21.71
N CYS A 83 -8.55 2.03 -21.93
CA CYS A 83 -7.42 1.50 -21.17
C CYS A 83 -6.69 2.65 -20.47
N PHE A 84 -6.71 2.67 -19.16
CA PHE A 84 -6.02 3.67 -18.33
C PHE A 84 -4.71 3.10 -17.82
N THR A 85 -3.65 3.90 -17.85
CA THR A 85 -2.34 3.54 -17.30
C THR A 85 -1.67 4.77 -16.70
N THR A 86 -0.86 4.57 -15.66
CA THR A 86 0.10 5.58 -15.24
C THR A 86 1.49 5.21 -15.77
N ARG A 87 2.22 6.21 -16.25
CA ARG A 87 3.58 6.03 -16.73
C ARG A 87 4.45 7.21 -16.33
N ARG A 88 5.65 6.91 -15.86
CA ARG A 88 6.71 7.89 -15.61
C ARG A 88 7.84 7.61 -16.57
N ASP A 89 8.04 8.48 -17.55
CA ASP A 89 9.14 8.37 -18.50
C ASP A 89 10.48 8.80 -17.85
N PRO A 90 11.64 8.37 -18.38
CA PRO A 90 12.94 8.82 -17.94
C PRO A 90 13.03 10.35 -17.85
N GLY A 91 13.50 10.86 -16.71
CA GLY A 91 13.61 12.29 -16.46
C GLY A 91 12.34 12.99 -15.99
N GLN A 92 11.19 12.31 -15.95
CA GLN A 92 9.99 12.84 -15.31
C GLN A 92 10.05 12.66 -13.80
N GLN A 93 9.55 13.65 -13.04
CA GLN A 93 9.49 13.61 -11.59
C GLN A 93 8.35 12.73 -11.11
N PHE A 94 7.16 12.83 -11.71
CA PHE A 94 5.95 12.12 -11.31
C PHE A 94 5.38 11.26 -12.44
N PRO A 95 4.61 10.21 -12.09
CA PRO A 95 3.80 9.49 -13.07
C PRO A 95 2.71 10.39 -13.66
N VAL A 96 2.45 10.21 -14.94
CA VAL A 96 1.38 10.85 -15.71
C VAL A 96 0.28 9.83 -15.94
N LEU A 97 -0.98 10.23 -15.80
CA LEU A 97 -2.14 9.40 -16.12
C LEU A 97 -2.46 9.50 -17.60
N TYR A 98 -2.46 8.37 -18.26
CA TYR A 98 -2.81 8.22 -19.68
C TYR A 98 -4.11 7.44 -19.86
N VAL A 99 -4.76 7.72 -20.98
CA VAL A 99 -5.85 6.88 -21.48
C VAL A 99 -5.62 6.53 -22.95
N ARG A 100 -5.99 5.31 -23.33
CA ARG A 100 -6.01 4.82 -24.70
C ARG A 100 -7.42 4.35 -25.03
N GLY A 101 -7.99 4.87 -26.10
CA GLY A 101 -9.27 4.42 -26.65
C GLY A 101 -9.11 3.37 -27.74
N ALA A 102 -10.19 3.10 -28.49
CA ALA A 102 -10.22 2.17 -29.61
C ALA A 102 -9.26 2.54 -30.77
N ASP A 103 -8.85 3.79 -30.85
CA ASP A 103 -7.84 4.28 -31.82
C ASP A 103 -6.40 3.82 -31.51
N GLY A 104 -6.18 3.24 -30.33
CA GLY A 104 -4.89 2.74 -29.88
C GLY A 104 -3.86 3.83 -29.53
N VAL A 105 -4.27 5.10 -29.45
CA VAL A 105 -3.37 6.25 -29.19
C VAL A 105 -3.45 6.65 -27.71
N ASP A 106 -2.28 6.76 -27.06
CA ASP A 106 -2.20 7.26 -25.69
C ASP A 106 -2.43 8.77 -25.67
N ARG A 107 -3.31 9.21 -24.78
CA ARG A 107 -3.58 10.62 -24.49
C ARG A 107 -3.35 10.89 -23.01
N VAL A 108 -2.78 12.04 -22.68
CA VAL A 108 -2.61 12.49 -21.31
C VAL A 108 -3.97 12.91 -20.74
N LEU A 109 -4.35 12.38 -19.59
CA LEU A 109 -5.49 12.83 -18.81
C LEU A 109 -5.07 13.77 -17.67
N PHE A 110 -3.99 13.42 -16.98
CA PHE A 110 -3.49 14.24 -15.88
C PHE A 110 -1.97 14.15 -15.81
N ASP A 111 -1.32 15.31 -15.91
CA ASP A 111 0.12 15.48 -15.69
C ASP A 111 0.33 16.45 -14.54
N PRO A 112 0.85 16.00 -13.38
CA PRO A 112 1.06 16.86 -12.22
C PRO A 112 1.93 18.08 -12.51
N ILE A 113 2.96 17.94 -13.36
CA ILE A 113 3.87 19.04 -13.71
C ILE A 113 3.21 20.04 -14.67
N ALA A 114 2.34 19.57 -15.58
CA ALA A 114 1.57 20.47 -16.44
C ALA A 114 0.54 21.29 -15.63
N VAL A 115 -0.02 20.70 -14.55
CA VAL A 115 -0.94 21.39 -13.63
C VAL A 115 -0.17 22.36 -12.73
N ASP A 116 0.98 21.97 -12.22
CA ASP A 116 1.80 22.75 -11.31
C ASP A 116 3.30 22.61 -11.65
N PRO A 117 3.85 23.57 -12.41
CA PRO A 117 5.27 23.55 -12.78
C PRO A 117 6.25 23.68 -11.61
N THR A 118 5.78 24.01 -10.39
CA THR A 118 6.64 24.04 -9.19
C THR A 118 6.98 22.65 -8.70
N GLY A 119 6.25 21.61 -9.17
CA GLY A 119 6.51 20.21 -8.85
C GLY A 119 6.15 19.81 -7.43
N VAL A 120 5.19 20.50 -6.80
CA VAL A 120 4.69 20.14 -5.47
C VAL A 120 3.31 19.50 -5.48
N THR A 121 2.67 19.41 -6.65
CA THR A 121 1.39 18.71 -6.83
C THR A 121 1.62 17.25 -7.20
N THR A 122 0.88 16.33 -6.56
CA THR A 122 0.92 14.89 -6.80
C THR A 122 -0.46 14.35 -7.15
N LEU A 123 -0.51 13.34 -8.03
CA LEU A 123 -1.71 12.52 -8.25
C LEU A 123 -1.76 11.45 -7.15
N ASP A 124 -2.75 11.53 -6.26
CA ASP A 124 -2.86 10.64 -5.11
C ASP A 124 -3.66 9.37 -5.46
N SER A 125 -4.75 9.52 -6.22
CA SER A 125 -5.63 8.43 -6.62
C SER A 125 -6.45 8.79 -7.86
N TRP A 126 -6.98 7.79 -8.55
CA TRP A 126 -7.90 7.99 -9.66
C TRP A 126 -8.81 6.77 -9.85
N GLN A 127 -10.05 7.01 -10.26
CA GLN A 127 -11.05 5.97 -10.47
C GLN A 127 -11.94 6.32 -11.68
N PRO A 128 -11.89 5.57 -12.78
CA PRO A 128 -12.81 5.77 -13.90
C PRO A 128 -14.23 5.32 -13.57
N SER A 129 -15.20 5.96 -14.20
CA SER A 129 -16.60 5.50 -14.18
C SER A 129 -16.70 4.07 -14.70
N LYS A 130 -17.86 3.45 -14.50
CA LYS A 130 -18.06 2.06 -14.95
C LYS A 130 -17.97 1.90 -16.46
N GLU A 131 -18.38 2.92 -17.21
CA GLU A 131 -18.31 3.03 -18.67
C GLU A 131 -16.94 3.55 -19.16
N GLY A 132 -16.17 4.18 -18.25
CA GLY A 132 -14.87 4.75 -18.57
C GLY A 132 -14.92 6.12 -19.23
N ASP A 133 -16.10 6.72 -19.37
CA ASP A 133 -16.30 8.03 -20.00
C ASP A 133 -15.91 9.21 -19.11
N ARG A 134 -15.78 8.98 -17.80
CA ARG A 134 -15.32 9.94 -16.79
C ARG A 134 -14.27 9.33 -15.88
N VAL A 135 -13.41 10.19 -15.32
CA VAL A 135 -12.43 9.80 -14.29
C VAL A 135 -12.54 10.77 -13.12
N ALA A 136 -12.82 10.24 -11.95
CA ALA A 136 -12.61 10.98 -10.70
C ALA A 136 -11.15 10.79 -10.29
N LEU A 137 -10.45 11.88 -10.05
CA LEU A 137 -9.05 11.88 -9.59
C LEU A 137 -8.90 12.72 -8.34
N GLN A 138 -7.91 12.37 -7.54
CA GLN A 138 -7.53 13.07 -6.33
C GLN A 138 -6.09 13.52 -6.46
N TYR A 139 -5.82 14.76 -6.12
CA TYR A 139 -4.49 15.33 -6.09
C TYR A 139 -4.28 16.16 -4.83
N SER A 140 -3.04 16.25 -4.37
CA SER A 140 -2.66 17.06 -3.20
C SER A 140 -1.45 17.92 -3.49
N ILE A 141 -1.25 18.94 -2.64
CA ILE A 141 -0.22 19.96 -2.84
C ILE A 141 0.74 19.95 -1.64
N GLY A 142 2.04 19.92 -1.93
CA GLY A 142 3.08 20.03 -0.91
C GLY A 142 3.18 18.84 0.06
N GLY A 143 2.68 17.66 -0.34
CA GLY A 143 2.77 16.44 0.46
C GLY A 143 1.89 16.44 1.72
N ASN A 144 0.88 17.31 1.78
CA ASN A 144 -0.02 17.41 2.94
C ASN A 144 -1.06 16.30 3.00
N GLU A 145 -1.19 15.51 1.91
CA GLU A 145 -2.18 14.42 1.75
C GLU A 145 -3.65 14.88 1.87
N GLU A 146 -3.91 16.18 1.89
CA GLU A 146 -5.27 16.73 1.89
C GLU A 146 -5.77 16.79 0.46
N SER A 147 -6.22 15.63 -0.04
CA SER A 147 -6.60 15.47 -1.43
C SER A 147 -7.82 16.32 -1.80
N ILE A 148 -7.73 16.91 -2.99
CA ILE A 148 -8.82 17.59 -3.69
C ILE A 148 -9.30 16.63 -4.77
N LEU A 149 -10.61 16.41 -4.86
CA LEU A 149 -11.20 15.56 -5.88
C LEU A 149 -11.67 16.42 -7.05
N ALA A 150 -11.39 15.93 -8.26
CA ALA A 150 -11.85 16.50 -9.52
C ALA A 150 -12.42 15.39 -10.43
N VAL A 151 -13.30 15.75 -11.35
CA VAL A 151 -13.85 14.86 -12.37
C VAL A 151 -13.45 15.35 -13.75
N ILE A 152 -12.93 14.44 -14.58
CA ILE A 152 -12.47 14.71 -15.95
C ILE A 152 -13.31 13.89 -16.94
N ASP A 153 -13.67 14.49 -18.07
CA ASP A 153 -14.18 13.78 -19.24
C ASP A 153 -13.05 12.99 -19.91
N THR A 154 -13.23 11.69 -20.07
CA THR A 154 -12.19 10.81 -20.61
C THR A 154 -11.88 11.09 -22.07
N ALA A 155 -12.87 11.46 -22.88
CA ALA A 155 -12.69 11.66 -24.33
C ALA A 155 -11.97 12.97 -24.64
N THR A 156 -12.24 14.02 -23.88
CA THR A 156 -11.71 15.38 -24.15
C THR A 156 -10.54 15.76 -23.23
N GLY A 157 -10.44 15.17 -22.05
CA GLY A 157 -9.52 15.57 -20.98
C GLY A 157 -9.96 16.86 -20.26
N GLU A 158 -11.15 17.37 -20.56
CA GLU A 158 -11.69 18.57 -19.91
C GLU A 158 -12.12 18.27 -18.48
N ARG A 159 -11.84 19.18 -17.55
CA ARG A 159 -12.37 19.11 -16.19
C ARG A 159 -13.85 19.45 -16.19
N ILE A 160 -14.69 18.50 -15.77
CA ILE A 160 -16.12 18.67 -15.57
C ILE A 160 -16.37 19.35 -14.23
N GLU A 161 -15.58 18.97 -13.24
CA GLU A 161 -15.69 19.44 -11.86
C GLU A 161 -14.32 19.43 -11.18
N ASP A 162 -14.11 20.37 -10.23
CA ASP A 162 -12.87 20.47 -9.46
C ASP A 162 -13.16 21.11 -8.09
N GLY A 163 -12.27 20.85 -7.13
CA GLY A 163 -12.28 21.54 -5.85
C GLY A 163 -13.08 20.88 -4.75
N ILE A 164 -13.51 19.63 -4.90
CA ILE A 164 -14.12 18.88 -3.78
C ILE A 164 -13.02 18.58 -2.75
N ASP A 165 -13.07 19.29 -1.62
CA ASP A 165 -12.07 19.25 -0.54
C ASP A 165 -12.29 18.11 0.47
N ARG A 166 -11.36 17.98 1.43
CA ARG A 166 -11.46 17.05 2.58
C ARG A 166 -11.54 15.57 2.20
N CYS A 167 -11.00 15.22 1.02
CA CYS A 167 -11.02 13.88 0.44
C CYS A 167 -9.78 13.04 0.77
N ARG A 168 -9.07 13.33 1.87
CA ARG A 168 -7.92 12.52 2.28
C ARG A 168 -8.30 11.05 2.49
N TYR A 169 -7.66 10.14 1.72
CA TYR A 169 -7.96 8.71 1.71
C TYR A 169 -9.42 8.39 1.39
N SER A 170 -9.99 9.09 0.43
CA SER A 170 -11.36 8.89 -0.01
C SER A 170 -11.43 7.81 -1.10
N PRO A 171 -12.01 6.65 -0.86
CA PRO A 171 -12.40 5.74 -1.94
C PRO A 171 -13.54 6.34 -2.76
N ILE A 172 -13.62 5.97 -4.04
CA ILE A 172 -14.63 6.44 -4.98
C ILE A 172 -15.32 5.23 -5.61
N ALA A 173 -16.65 5.18 -5.54
CA ALA A 173 -17.45 4.09 -6.09
C ALA A 173 -18.53 4.62 -7.03
N TRP A 174 -18.29 4.55 -8.33
CA TRP A 174 -19.22 5.01 -9.36
C TRP A 174 -20.46 4.16 -9.46
N LEU A 175 -21.61 4.82 -9.62
CA LEU A 175 -22.83 4.21 -10.11
C LEU A 175 -22.78 4.06 -11.64
N PRO A 176 -23.54 3.14 -12.25
CA PRO A 176 -23.70 3.09 -13.69
C PRO A 176 -24.22 4.42 -14.26
N GLY A 177 -23.77 4.77 -15.48
CA GLY A 177 -24.11 6.02 -16.16
C GLY A 177 -23.13 7.16 -15.92
N GLY A 178 -22.16 7.01 -14.98
CA GLY A 178 -21.10 7.99 -14.76
C GLY A 178 -21.52 9.35 -14.21
N ASP A 179 -22.79 9.52 -13.82
CA ASP A 179 -23.32 10.80 -13.32
C ASP A 179 -23.21 10.96 -11.80
N ARG A 180 -23.06 9.85 -11.09
CA ARG A 180 -23.03 9.83 -9.62
C ARG A 180 -22.02 8.84 -9.10
N PHE A 181 -21.47 9.14 -7.93
CA PHE A 181 -20.57 8.24 -7.22
C PHE A 181 -20.69 8.40 -5.70
N TYR A 182 -20.42 7.33 -4.97
CA TYR A 182 -20.17 7.40 -3.54
C TYR A 182 -18.71 7.74 -3.29
N TYR A 183 -18.47 8.55 -2.25
CA TYR A 183 -17.12 8.92 -1.83
C TYR A 183 -17.06 9.20 -0.33
N VAL A 184 -15.86 9.24 0.21
CA VAL A 184 -15.65 9.55 1.62
C VAL A 184 -15.13 10.97 1.78
N ARG A 185 -15.80 11.75 2.64
CA ARG A 185 -15.43 13.13 2.94
C ARG A 185 -15.51 13.37 4.44
N ARG A 186 -14.59 14.16 5.01
CA ARG A 186 -14.69 14.60 6.40
C ARG A 186 -15.74 15.70 6.56
N ILE A 187 -16.36 15.74 7.74
CA ILE A 187 -17.23 16.86 8.13
C ILE A 187 -16.42 18.18 8.09
N ALA A 188 -17.08 19.27 7.78
CA ALA A 188 -16.47 20.59 7.74
C ALA A 188 -15.88 20.96 9.12
N PRO A 189 -14.62 21.40 9.20
CA PRO A 189 -13.92 21.60 10.48
C PRO A 189 -14.58 22.63 11.38
N GLU A 190 -15.23 23.64 10.81
CA GLU A 190 -15.97 24.67 11.57
C GLU A 190 -17.20 24.13 12.32
N LEU A 191 -17.67 22.92 12.00
CA LEU A 191 -18.78 22.25 12.68
C LEU A 191 -18.30 21.34 13.84
N LEU A 192 -16.99 21.24 14.06
CA LEU A 192 -16.38 20.30 15.00
C LEU A 192 -15.50 21.02 16.03
N PRO A 193 -15.33 20.45 17.24
CA PRO A 193 -14.28 20.89 18.14
C PRO A 193 -12.91 20.80 17.48
N GLU A 194 -11.99 21.70 17.82
CA GLU A 194 -10.63 21.75 17.23
C GLU A 194 -9.89 20.40 17.32
N THR A 195 -10.06 19.67 18.42
CA THR A 195 -9.46 18.36 18.67
C THR A 195 -10.02 17.24 17.77
N GLU A 196 -11.18 17.46 17.12
CA GLU A 196 -11.87 16.45 16.32
C GLU A 196 -11.85 16.72 14.81
N GLN A 197 -11.31 17.86 14.36
CA GLN A 197 -11.37 18.32 12.97
C GLN A 197 -10.70 17.39 11.94
N LYS A 198 -9.80 16.50 12.40
CA LYS A 198 -9.12 15.51 11.54
C LYS A 198 -9.88 14.19 11.38
N PHE A 199 -10.99 14.03 12.11
CA PHE A 199 -11.79 12.82 12.18
C PHE A 199 -13.14 12.99 11.48
N HIS A 200 -14.12 12.16 11.84
CA HIS A 200 -15.52 12.24 11.38
C HIS A 200 -15.68 12.12 9.86
N ARG A 201 -15.05 11.09 9.28
CA ARG A 201 -15.32 10.70 7.89
C ARG A 201 -16.75 10.21 7.75
N ARG A 202 -17.33 10.44 6.57
CA ARG A 202 -18.69 10.04 6.21
C ARG A 202 -18.71 9.60 4.75
N VAL A 203 -19.62 8.70 4.41
CA VAL A 203 -19.88 8.31 3.02
C VAL A 203 -21.02 9.16 2.47
N TYR A 204 -20.77 9.84 1.36
CA TYR A 204 -21.74 10.66 0.66
C TYR A 204 -21.97 10.13 -0.74
N LEU A 205 -23.17 10.35 -1.26
CA LEU A 205 -23.49 10.23 -2.68
C LEU A 205 -23.42 11.62 -3.31
N HIS A 206 -22.56 11.77 -4.30
CA HIS A 206 -22.37 13.00 -5.07
C HIS A 206 -22.96 12.86 -6.46
N THR A 207 -23.52 13.96 -7.00
CA THR A 207 -23.94 14.08 -8.39
C THR A 207 -23.00 15.03 -9.12
N VAL A 208 -22.33 14.55 -10.16
CA VAL A 208 -21.31 15.31 -10.91
C VAL A 208 -21.87 16.62 -11.42
N GLY A 209 -21.14 17.72 -11.17
CA GLY A 209 -21.51 19.07 -11.57
C GLY A 209 -22.47 19.78 -10.62
N THR A 210 -22.74 19.23 -9.44
CA THR A 210 -23.53 19.91 -8.40
C THR A 210 -22.64 20.34 -7.23
N GLU A 211 -23.10 21.33 -6.48
CA GLU A 211 -22.42 21.79 -5.27
C GLU A 211 -22.43 20.70 -4.20
N THR A 212 -21.30 20.50 -3.52
CA THR A 212 -21.13 19.49 -2.48
C THR A 212 -22.03 19.64 -1.26
N ASP A 213 -22.66 20.81 -1.07
CA ASP A 213 -23.67 21.05 -0.03
C ASP A 213 -24.98 20.31 -0.33
N THR A 214 -25.16 19.82 -1.57
CA THR A 214 -26.31 19.02 -2.00
C THR A 214 -26.06 17.52 -1.87
N ASP A 215 -24.85 17.10 -1.49
CA ASP A 215 -24.49 15.70 -1.35
C ASP A 215 -25.33 14.99 -0.28
N VAL A 216 -25.73 13.77 -0.61
CA VAL A 216 -26.56 12.97 0.30
C VAL A 216 -25.67 12.13 1.21
N LEU A 217 -25.75 12.37 2.52
CA LEU A 217 -25.10 11.53 3.51
C LEU A 217 -25.79 10.15 3.55
N VAL A 218 -25.07 9.08 3.21
CA VAL A 218 -25.63 7.73 3.14
C VAL A 218 -25.12 6.80 4.25
N PHE A 219 -23.91 7.06 4.81
CA PHE A 219 -23.35 6.19 5.85
C PHE A 219 -22.41 6.94 6.80
N GLY A 220 -22.26 6.39 8.02
CA GLY A 220 -21.27 6.83 9.00
C GLY A 220 -21.81 7.79 10.07
N ALA A 221 -23.06 8.30 9.95
CA ALA A 221 -23.66 9.12 11.00
C ALA A 221 -23.80 8.33 12.33
N GLY A 222 -23.30 8.92 13.44
CA GLY A 222 -23.35 8.28 14.76
C GLY A 222 -22.33 7.14 14.95
N MET A 223 -21.49 6.85 13.97
CA MET A 223 -20.40 5.88 14.09
C MET A 223 -19.17 6.50 14.76
N THR A 224 -18.22 5.65 15.15
CA THR A 224 -16.95 6.05 15.77
C THR A 224 -16.23 7.11 14.90
N MET A 225 -15.77 8.19 15.53
CA MET A 225 -15.20 9.33 14.83
C MET A 225 -13.88 9.00 14.11
N THR A 226 -13.15 8.01 14.59
CA THR A 226 -11.84 7.57 14.06
C THR A 226 -11.96 6.60 12.88
N ASN A 227 -13.18 6.20 12.49
CA ASN A 227 -13.39 5.26 11.40
C ASN A 227 -12.87 5.77 10.06
N TYR A 228 -12.19 4.87 9.35
CA TYR A 228 -11.94 4.94 7.92
C TYR A 228 -12.94 4.03 7.21
N TYR A 229 -13.46 4.50 6.08
CA TYR A 229 -14.45 3.76 5.30
C TYR A 229 -13.87 3.36 3.95
N GLY A 230 -14.07 2.08 3.58
CA GLY A 230 -14.02 1.64 2.20
C GLY A 230 -15.43 1.73 1.59
N VAL A 231 -15.53 2.05 0.31
CA VAL A 231 -16.80 2.02 -0.42
C VAL A 231 -16.59 1.41 -1.79
N GLU A 232 -17.47 0.49 -2.17
CA GLU A 232 -17.45 -0.18 -3.47
C GLU A 232 -18.87 -0.40 -3.99
N VAL A 233 -19.05 -0.26 -5.31
CA VAL A 233 -20.28 -0.64 -6.01
C VAL A 233 -19.94 -1.74 -7.00
N SER A 234 -20.70 -2.85 -7.00
CA SER A 234 -20.50 -3.96 -7.92
C SER A 234 -20.55 -3.51 -9.38
N ARG A 235 -19.97 -4.30 -10.30
CA ARG A 235 -19.87 -3.93 -11.72
C ARG A 235 -21.22 -3.65 -12.36
N ASP A 236 -22.24 -4.42 -12.01
CA ASP A 236 -23.62 -4.24 -12.46
C ASP A 236 -24.36 -3.07 -11.81
N GLY A 237 -23.79 -2.46 -10.77
CA GLY A 237 -24.38 -1.34 -10.04
C GLY A 237 -25.37 -1.73 -8.95
N ARG A 238 -25.60 -3.02 -8.71
CA ARG A 238 -26.60 -3.50 -7.78
C ARG A 238 -26.16 -3.42 -6.32
N TRP A 239 -24.93 -3.85 -6.02
CA TRP A 239 -24.47 -4.02 -4.66
C TRP A 239 -23.57 -2.88 -4.22
N LEU A 240 -23.97 -2.18 -3.15
CA LEU A 240 -23.14 -1.19 -2.49
C LEU A 240 -22.56 -1.80 -1.22
N GLN A 241 -21.24 -1.84 -1.12
CA GLN A 241 -20.50 -2.28 0.07
C GLN A 241 -19.91 -1.08 0.77
N VAL A 242 -19.95 -1.09 2.10
CA VAL A 242 -19.22 -0.17 2.96
C VAL A 242 -18.47 -0.98 4.01
N SER A 243 -17.15 -0.80 4.09
CA SER A 243 -16.34 -1.33 5.19
C SER A 243 -15.92 -0.20 6.12
N ALA A 244 -15.71 -0.53 7.40
CA ALA A 244 -15.22 0.42 8.40
C ALA A 244 -14.15 -0.22 9.28
N SER A 245 -13.00 0.48 9.43
CA SER A 245 -11.93 0.14 10.36
C SER A 245 -11.70 1.30 11.31
N GLU A 246 -11.49 1.05 12.58
CA GLU A 246 -11.12 2.10 13.53
C GLU A 246 -9.61 2.37 13.44
N GLY A 247 -9.25 3.54 12.87
CA GLY A 247 -7.85 3.90 12.66
C GLY A 247 -7.13 2.87 11.78
N THR A 248 -6.06 2.30 12.31
CA THR A 248 -5.22 1.28 11.65
C THR A 248 -5.37 -0.11 12.26
N GLU A 249 -6.51 -0.41 12.90
CA GLU A 249 -6.77 -1.74 13.45
C GLU A 249 -6.79 -2.80 12.35
N PRO A 250 -6.29 -4.03 12.64
CA PRO A 250 -6.24 -5.13 11.67
C PRO A 250 -7.58 -5.87 11.60
N ARG A 251 -8.67 -5.13 11.63
CA ARG A 251 -10.05 -5.65 11.55
C ARG A 251 -10.95 -4.64 10.88
N ASN A 252 -12.05 -5.10 10.35
CA ASN A 252 -13.08 -4.22 9.82
C ASN A 252 -14.47 -4.85 9.94
N ASP A 253 -15.46 -3.97 10.03
CA ASP A 253 -16.85 -4.33 9.83
C ASP A 253 -17.23 -4.16 8.36
N LEU A 254 -18.23 -4.90 7.88
CA LEU A 254 -18.70 -4.86 6.49
C LEU A 254 -20.21 -4.82 6.43
N TRP A 255 -20.74 -3.87 5.67
CA TRP A 255 -22.16 -3.72 5.35
C TRP A 255 -22.38 -3.84 3.85
N LEU A 256 -23.56 -4.36 3.50
CA LEU A 256 -24.02 -4.52 2.13
C LEU A 256 -25.42 -3.92 1.97
N ALA A 257 -25.66 -3.23 0.85
CA ALA A 257 -27.00 -2.76 0.45
C ALA A 257 -27.30 -3.18 -0.98
N ASP A 258 -28.55 -3.61 -1.23
CA ASP A 258 -29.08 -3.88 -2.57
C ASP A 258 -29.73 -2.61 -3.13
N LEU A 259 -29.10 -1.99 -4.11
CA LEU A 259 -29.58 -0.76 -4.77
C LEU A 259 -30.75 -1.00 -5.73
N GLU A 260 -31.11 -2.25 -6.04
CA GLU A 260 -32.37 -2.58 -6.70
C GLU A 260 -33.54 -2.60 -5.71
N ALA A 261 -33.29 -2.88 -4.44
CA ALA A 261 -34.31 -2.91 -3.41
C ALA A 261 -34.55 -1.54 -2.75
N ALA A 262 -33.54 -0.64 -2.74
CA ALA A 262 -33.61 0.69 -2.15
C ALA A 262 -32.84 1.71 -3.01
N PRO A 263 -33.32 2.98 -3.09
CA PRO A 263 -32.68 3.97 -3.95
C PRO A 263 -31.26 4.33 -3.46
N PRO A 264 -30.35 4.73 -4.36
CA PRO A 264 -28.98 5.08 -4.03
C PRO A 264 -28.84 6.20 -2.97
N GLU A 265 -29.82 7.08 -2.85
CA GLU A 265 -29.87 8.17 -1.86
C GLU A 265 -30.22 7.69 -0.44
N ALA A 266 -30.81 6.50 -0.32
CA ALA A 266 -31.24 5.91 0.95
C ALA A 266 -31.04 4.40 0.94
N PRO A 267 -29.79 3.90 0.79
CA PRO A 267 -29.51 2.47 0.74
C PRO A 267 -29.86 1.79 2.07
N ALA A 268 -30.45 0.60 1.98
CA ALA A 268 -30.82 -0.20 3.13
C ALA A 268 -29.68 -1.15 3.50
N PHE A 269 -28.73 -0.69 4.30
CA PHE A 269 -27.58 -1.49 4.72
C PHE A 269 -27.94 -2.62 5.66
N GLN A 270 -27.41 -3.81 5.40
CA GLN A 270 -27.39 -4.95 6.30
C GLN A 270 -25.94 -5.28 6.69
N LEU A 271 -25.73 -5.60 7.95
CA LEU A 271 -24.42 -6.00 8.45
C LEU A 271 -24.10 -7.42 7.93
N VAL A 272 -22.96 -7.55 7.26
CA VAL A 272 -22.43 -8.86 6.82
C VAL A 272 -21.53 -9.45 7.90
N GLN A 273 -20.60 -8.65 8.42
CA GLN A 273 -19.72 -8.99 9.52
C GLN A 273 -19.48 -7.74 10.35
N GLY A 274 -19.50 -7.86 11.68
CA GLY A 274 -19.19 -6.78 12.60
C GLY A 274 -18.78 -7.27 13.97
N ASP A 275 -18.02 -6.45 14.69
CA ASP A 275 -17.49 -6.71 16.03
C ASP A 275 -16.64 -7.99 16.14
N LEU A 276 -16.06 -8.46 15.03
CA LEU A 276 -15.11 -9.57 15.00
C LEU A 276 -13.69 -9.05 14.87
N ASP A 277 -12.76 -9.70 15.54
CA ASP A 277 -11.34 -9.40 15.46
C ASP A 277 -10.73 -10.10 14.24
N ALA A 278 -11.19 -9.71 13.05
CA ALA A 278 -10.79 -10.25 11.77
C ALA A 278 -10.99 -9.24 10.63
N GLN A 279 -10.24 -9.42 9.56
CA GLN A 279 -10.46 -8.71 8.30
C GLN A 279 -11.44 -9.47 7.42
N ILE A 280 -12.26 -8.73 6.69
CA ILE A 280 -13.15 -9.25 5.65
C ILE A 280 -13.10 -8.37 4.42
N GLY A 281 -12.93 -8.99 3.25
CA GLY A 281 -13.16 -8.39 1.95
C GLY A 281 -14.22 -9.19 1.20
N MET A 282 -15.06 -8.52 0.40
CA MET A 282 -16.08 -9.20 -0.38
C MET A 282 -16.13 -8.64 -1.80
N HIS A 283 -16.18 -9.52 -2.78
CA HIS A 283 -16.31 -9.18 -4.18
C HIS A 283 -17.62 -9.78 -4.75
N ALA A 284 -18.50 -8.91 -5.25
CA ALA A 284 -19.68 -9.31 -5.99
C ALA A 284 -19.30 -9.65 -7.45
N ALA A 285 -19.12 -10.93 -7.75
CA ALA A 285 -18.60 -11.38 -9.01
C ALA A 285 -19.67 -11.46 -10.11
N ARG A 286 -19.22 -11.48 -11.37
CA ARG A 286 -20.08 -11.55 -12.58
C ARG A 286 -20.97 -12.78 -12.66
N ASN A 287 -20.59 -13.87 -12.00
CA ASN A 287 -21.40 -15.09 -11.91
C ASN A 287 -22.53 -15.02 -10.87
N GLY A 288 -22.72 -13.85 -10.24
CA GLY A 288 -23.77 -13.60 -9.25
C GLY A 288 -23.45 -14.10 -7.85
N LEU A 289 -22.25 -14.58 -7.60
CA LEU A 289 -21.81 -15.03 -6.28
C LEU A 289 -20.95 -13.96 -5.59
N PHE A 290 -20.95 -13.98 -4.27
CA PHE A 290 -20.01 -13.25 -3.45
C PHE A 290 -18.79 -14.12 -3.13
N TYR A 291 -17.60 -13.59 -3.41
CA TYR A 291 -16.33 -14.17 -3.00
C TYR A 291 -15.82 -13.39 -1.81
N ILE A 292 -15.60 -14.07 -0.69
CA ILE A 292 -15.35 -13.47 0.61
C ILE A 292 -13.97 -13.93 1.08
N SER A 293 -13.02 -13.00 1.16
CA SER A 293 -11.71 -13.22 1.76
C SER A 293 -11.73 -12.82 3.22
N THR A 294 -11.18 -13.65 4.11
CA THR A 294 -11.11 -13.34 5.54
C THR A 294 -9.95 -14.09 6.20
N ASP A 295 -9.48 -13.55 7.32
CA ASP A 295 -8.53 -14.19 8.22
C ASP A 295 -9.21 -14.75 9.48
N LEU A 296 -10.54 -14.69 9.56
CA LEU A 296 -11.33 -15.27 10.68
C LEU A 296 -11.10 -16.79 10.76
N ASP A 297 -10.56 -17.26 11.88
CA ASP A 297 -10.15 -18.65 12.10
C ASP A 297 -9.19 -19.21 11.02
N ALA A 298 -8.54 -18.32 10.25
CA ALA A 298 -7.64 -18.62 9.14
C ALA A 298 -6.57 -17.51 9.02
N PRO A 299 -5.62 -17.40 9.95
CA PRO A 299 -4.69 -16.25 10.04
C PRO A 299 -3.83 -16.02 8.80
N ARG A 300 -3.71 -17.00 7.89
CA ARG A 300 -3.06 -16.84 6.58
C ARG A 300 -4.05 -16.59 5.43
N GLY A 301 -5.31 -16.37 5.76
CA GLY A 301 -6.37 -16.07 4.80
C GLY A 301 -7.02 -17.29 4.15
N THR A 302 -8.32 -17.20 4.00
CA THR A 302 -9.20 -18.18 3.31
C THR A 302 -10.08 -17.44 2.32
N LEU A 303 -10.57 -18.13 1.28
CA LEU A 303 -11.57 -17.62 0.36
C LEU A 303 -12.83 -18.44 0.45
N LEU A 304 -13.94 -17.78 0.77
CA LEU A 304 -15.26 -18.35 0.93
C LEU A 304 -16.16 -17.86 -0.20
N VAL A 305 -17.27 -18.56 -0.43
CA VAL A 305 -18.25 -18.20 -1.46
C VAL A 305 -19.66 -18.33 -0.91
N SER A 306 -20.52 -17.36 -1.23
CA SER A 306 -21.95 -17.37 -0.92
C SER A 306 -22.78 -16.86 -2.08
N ALA A 307 -24.00 -17.36 -2.24
CA ALA A 307 -25.01 -16.72 -3.06
C ALA A 307 -25.67 -15.56 -2.29
N PRO A 308 -26.16 -14.50 -2.97
CA PRO A 308 -26.79 -13.37 -2.29
C PRO A 308 -27.94 -13.76 -1.35
N GLU A 309 -28.77 -14.72 -1.75
CA GLU A 309 -29.92 -15.21 -0.99
C GLU A 309 -29.52 -15.99 0.27
N HIS A 310 -28.29 -16.49 0.34
CA HIS A 310 -27.77 -17.30 1.47
C HIS A 310 -26.71 -16.58 2.31
N LEU A 311 -26.45 -15.30 2.03
CA LEU A 311 -25.36 -14.57 2.67
C LEU A 311 -25.52 -14.47 4.19
N TRP A 312 -26.79 -14.40 4.69
CA TRP A 312 -27.09 -14.24 6.12
C TRP A 312 -27.67 -15.48 6.79
N ASP A 313 -28.15 -16.47 6.01
CA ASP A 313 -28.96 -17.59 6.51
C ASP A 313 -28.17 -18.91 6.55
N GLU A 314 -27.10 -19.03 5.76
CA GLU A 314 -26.32 -20.26 5.64
C GLU A 314 -24.82 -20.01 5.87
N PRO A 315 -24.06 -21.02 6.34
CA PRO A 315 -22.60 -20.94 6.38
C PRO A 315 -22.02 -20.77 4.99
N TRP A 316 -21.06 -19.87 4.83
CA TRP A 316 -20.37 -19.67 3.58
C TRP A 316 -19.52 -20.88 3.21
N ARG A 317 -19.55 -21.28 1.95
CA ARG A 317 -18.80 -22.44 1.46
C ARG A 317 -17.32 -22.07 1.28
N THR A 318 -16.43 -22.86 1.88
CA THR A 318 -15.00 -22.70 1.66
C THR A 318 -14.64 -23.08 0.21
N LEU A 319 -14.06 -22.13 -0.53
CA LEU A 319 -13.51 -22.34 -1.87
C LEU A 319 -12.01 -22.63 -1.82
N LEU A 320 -11.25 -21.76 -1.15
CA LEU A 320 -9.83 -21.97 -0.89
C LEU A 320 -9.63 -22.02 0.64
N PRO A 321 -9.30 -23.19 1.21
CA PRO A 321 -8.93 -23.25 2.61
C PRO A 321 -7.62 -22.51 2.88
N GLU A 322 -7.39 -22.16 4.15
CA GLU A 322 -6.10 -21.68 4.60
C GLU A 322 -4.98 -22.67 4.22
N ASP A 323 -3.87 -22.14 3.73
CA ASP A 323 -2.63 -22.91 3.52
C ASP A 323 -1.72 -22.76 4.74
N GLN A 324 -1.11 -23.85 5.19
CA GLN A 324 -0.33 -23.88 6.43
C GLN A 324 0.98 -23.06 6.37
N ASP A 325 1.49 -22.84 5.15
CA ASP A 325 2.81 -22.25 4.93
C ASP A 325 2.79 -21.01 4.05
N SER A 326 1.62 -20.58 3.54
CA SER A 326 1.52 -19.41 2.66
C SER A 326 0.31 -18.54 2.96
N VAL A 327 0.51 -17.23 2.85
CA VAL A 327 -0.52 -16.20 3.04
C VAL A 327 -1.26 -15.96 1.73
N LEU A 328 -2.59 -15.87 1.78
CA LEU A 328 -3.43 -15.50 0.64
C LEU A 328 -3.37 -13.99 0.42
N GLU A 329 -2.76 -13.55 -0.69
CA GLU A 329 -2.60 -12.12 -1.00
C GLU A 329 -3.70 -11.57 -1.90
N GLY A 330 -4.27 -12.40 -2.76
CA GLY A 330 -5.32 -11.98 -3.66
C GLY A 330 -5.63 -12.99 -4.75
N TYR A 331 -6.65 -12.67 -5.54
CA TYR A 331 -7.09 -13.52 -6.65
C TYR A 331 -7.72 -12.70 -7.78
N ALA A 332 -7.85 -13.33 -8.96
CA ALA A 332 -8.64 -12.84 -10.08
C ALA A 332 -9.50 -13.96 -10.66
N ILE A 333 -10.69 -13.62 -11.15
CA ILE A 333 -11.62 -14.53 -11.80
C ILE A 333 -11.47 -14.39 -13.31
N LEU A 334 -10.94 -15.41 -13.96
CA LEU A 334 -10.82 -15.46 -15.41
C LEU A 334 -11.97 -16.31 -15.97
N ASP A 335 -12.79 -15.69 -16.80
CA ASP A 335 -14.01 -16.26 -17.34
C ASP A 335 -14.28 -15.76 -18.78
N GLY A 336 -15.50 -15.92 -19.24
CA GLY A 336 -15.95 -15.45 -20.55
C GLY A 336 -16.09 -16.57 -21.57
N PRO A 337 -16.71 -16.25 -22.71
CA PRO A 337 -17.10 -17.25 -23.72
C PRO A 337 -15.91 -17.93 -24.41
N GLU A 338 -14.72 -17.34 -24.29
CA GLU A 338 -13.47 -17.87 -24.86
C GLU A 338 -12.82 -18.94 -23.96
N MET A 339 -13.26 -19.05 -22.70
CA MET A 339 -12.75 -20.00 -21.73
C MET A 339 -13.55 -21.31 -21.80
N MET A 340 -12.87 -22.46 -21.82
CA MET A 340 -13.54 -23.78 -21.72
C MET A 340 -14.18 -23.95 -20.33
N ARG A 341 -13.53 -23.41 -19.30
CA ARG A 341 -14.00 -23.34 -17.91
C ARG A 341 -13.44 -22.09 -17.27
N PRO A 342 -14.22 -21.40 -16.45
CA PRO A 342 -13.69 -20.30 -15.64
C PRO A 342 -12.69 -20.84 -14.62
N VAL A 343 -11.66 -20.03 -14.34
CA VAL A 343 -10.61 -20.35 -13.38
C VAL A 343 -10.40 -19.18 -12.42
N LEU A 344 -9.83 -19.53 -11.27
CA LEU A 344 -9.37 -18.58 -10.27
C LEU A 344 -7.83 -18.53 -10.34
N LEU A 345 -7.29 -17.36 -10.64
CA LEU A 345 -5.85 -17.08 -10.53
C LEU A 345 -5.58 -16.61 -9.09
N VAL A 346 -4.76 -17.33 -8.35
CA VAL A 346 -4.51 -17.08 -6.93
C VAL A 346 -3.07 -16.68 -6.72
N CYS A 347 -2.86 -15.57 -5.99
CA CYS A 347 -1.56 -15.10 -5.54
C CYS A 347 -1.42 -15.39 -4.05
N ARG A 348 -0.32 -16.03 -3.66
CA ARG A 348 0.07 -16.31 -2.27
C ARG A 348 1.51 -15.87 -2.03
N THR A 349 1.83 -15.64 -0.78
CA THR A 349 3.22 -15.40 -0.35
C THR A 349 3.66 -16.53 0.57
N ARG A 350 4.72 -17.25 0.18
CA ARG A 350 5.36 -18.27 0.98
C ARG A 350 6.77 -17.83 1.37
N HIS A 351 7.01 -17.70 2.66
CA HIS A 351 8.32 -17.26 3.16
C HIS A 351 8.79 -15.98 2.47
N VAL A 352 7.88 -15.01 2.37
CA VAL A 352 8.12 -13.67 1.77
C VAL A 352 8.29 -13.66 0.23
N VAL A 353 8.19 -14.79 -0.44
CA VAL A 353 8.28 -14.91 -1.91
C VAL A 353 6.91 -15.27 -2.49
N SER A 354 6.51 -14.58 -3.55
CA SER A 354 5.21 -14.79 -4.16
C SER A 354 5.15 -16.10 -4.96
N GLU A 355 3.99 -16.74 -4.89
CA GLU A 355 3.57 -17.88 -5.70
C GLU A 355 2.28 -17.56 -6.43
N VAL A 356 2.14 -18.01 -7.67
CA VAL A 356 0.91 -17.88 -8.46
C VAL A 356 0.42 -19.24 -8.89
N SER A 357 -0.87 -19.50 -8.70
CA SER A 357 -1.50 -20.77 -9.05
C SER A 357 -2.87 -20.57 -9.70
N VAL A 358 -3.26 -21.53 -10.51
CA VAL A 358 -4.58 -21.60 -11.17
C VAL A 358 -5.42 -22.65 -10.47
N HIS A 359 -6.64 -22.29 -10.12
CA HIS A 359 -7.61 -23.16 -9.48
C HIS A 359 -8.89 -23.24 -10.30
N ASP A 360 -9.58 -24.35 -10.23
CA ASP A 360 -10.94 -24.48 -10.74
C ASP A 360 -11.89 -23.58 -9.95
N LEU A 361 -12.67 -22.73 -10.64
CA LEU A 361 -13.50 -21.71 -9.99
C LEU A 361 -14.64 -22.29 -9.15
N ASP A 362 -15.15 -23.46 -9.53
CA ASP A 362 -16.30 -24.07 -8.85
C ASP A 362 -15.90 -24.82 -7.57
N THR A 363 -14.75 -25.49 -7.64
CA THR A 363 -14.30 -26.43 -6.60
C THR A 363 -13.14 -25.93 -5.75
N GLY A 364 -12.42 -24.90 -6.20
CA GLY A 364 -11.18 -24.44 -5.58
C GLY A 364 -9.98 -25.39 -5.78
N ALA A 365 -10.16 -26.49 -6.51
CA ALA A 365 -9.10 -27.46 -6.72
C ALA A 365 -7.92 -26.87 -7.50
N LEU A 366 -6.69 -27.10 -7.03
CA LEU A 366 -5.47 -26.68 -7.73
C LEU A 366 -5.39 -27.37 -9.10
N VAL A 367 -5.31 -26.56 -10.15
CA VAL A 367 -5.09 -27.02 -11.53
C VAL A 367 -3.60 -27.05 -11.84
N ARG A 368 -2.88 -25.97 -11.52
CA ARG A 368 -1.42 -25.86 -11.73
C ARG A 368 -0.80 -24.68 -11.02
N THR A 369 0.49 -24.71 -10.82
CA THR A 369 1.32 -23.58 -10.40
C THR A 369 1.93 -22.92 -11.64
N ILE A 370 2.03 -21.59 -11.62
CA ILE A 370 2.61 -20.78 -12.70
C ILE A 370 4.06 -20.44 -12.33
N PRO A 371 5.05 -20.82 -13.18
CA PRO A 371 6.43 -20.43 -12.96
C PRO A 371 6.57 -18.89 -13.07
N LEU A 372 7.16 -18.28 -12.06
CA LEU A 372 7.50 -16.85 -12.06
C LEU A 372 8.94 -16.63 -12.55
N PRO A 373 9.31 -15.40 -12.97
CA PRO A 373 10.66 -15.10 -13.45
C PRO A 373 11.77 -15.37 -12.43
N GLY A 374 11.47 -15.28 -11.13
CA GLY A 374 12.40 -15.51 -10.03
C GLY A 374 11.73 -15.53 -8.67
N ALA A 375 12.53 -15.50 -7.61
CA ALA A 375 12.08 -15.40 -6.22
C ALA A 375 11.82 -13.94 -5.86
N GLY A 376 10.69 -13.42 -6.28
CA GLY A 376 10.29 -12.02 -6.12
C GLY A 376 8.88 -11.87 -5.57
N THR A 377 8.33 -10.70 -5.80
CA THR A 377 7.01 -10.27 -5.37
C THR A 377 6.10 -10.09 -6.58
N ILE A 378 4.87 -10.55 -6.46
CA ILE A 378 3.78 -10.25 -7.40
C ILE A 378 2.86 -9.23 -6.74
N GLY A 379 2.72 -8.05 -7.35
CA GLY A 379 1.59 -7.17 -7.10
C GLY A 379 0.30 -7.83 -7.61
N GLY A 380 -0.77 -7.75 -6.83
CA GLY A 380 -2.01 -8.51 -7.04
C GLY A 380 -2.53 -8.51 -8.48
N PRO A 381 -3.27 -9.53 -8.87
CA PRO A 381 -3.76 -9.67 -10.24
C PRO A 381 -4.79 -8.59 -10.57
N VAL A 382 -4.66 -7.99 -11.73
CA VAL A 382 -5.63 -7.04 -12.31
C VAL A 382 -6.36 -7.74 -13.45
N GLU A 383 -7.69 -7.78 -13.38
CA GLU A 383 -8.54 -8.36 -14.42
C GLU A 383 -9.41 -7.29 -15.09
N ARG A 384 -10.03 -7.62 -16.21
CA ARG A 384 -11.07 -6.76 -16.80
C ARG A 384 -12.36 -6.91 -15.98
N PRO A 385 -13.00 -5.80 -15.58
CA PRO A 385 -14.27 -5.89 -14.85
C PRO A 385 -15.41 -6.47 -15.70
N GLU A 386 -15.29 -6.44 -17.03
CA GLU A 386 -16.21 -7.09 -17.96
C GLU A 386 -15.96 -8.60 -18.07
N GLY A 387 -14.91 -9.11 -17.46
CA GLY A 387 -14.47 -10.49 -17.60
C GLY A 387 -13.46 -10.68 -18.73
N GLY A 388 -13.08 -11.93 -18.93
CA GLY A 388 -12.17 -12.33 -19.99
C GLY A 388 -11.09 -13.29 -19.49
N PRO A 389 -10.28 -13.82 -20.42
CA PRO A 389 -9.31 -14.86 -20.11
C PRO A 389 -7.97 -14.33 -19.59
N VAL A 390 -7.79 -13.01 -19.50
CA VAL A 390 -6.48 -12.40 -19.24
C VAL A 390 -6.47 -11.60 -17.96
N ALA A 391 -5.45 -11.82 -17.12
CA ALA A 391 -5.09 -10.96 -16.00
C ALA A 391 -3.66 -10.41 -16.17
N TRP A 392 -3.38 -9.29 -15.50
CA TRP A 392 -2.06 -8.66 -15.47
C TRP A 392 -1.47 -8.72 -14.07
N LEU A 393 -0.18 -9.01 -13.99
CA LEU A 393 0.59 -9.17 -12.76
C LEU A 393 1.80 -8.25 -12.82
N VAL A 394 2.13 -7.60 -11.73
CA VAL A 394 3.39 -6.84 -11.60
C VAL A 394 4.40 -7.73 -10.90
N TYR A 395 5.50 -8.07 -11.57
CA TYR A 395 6.62 -8.78 -10.95
C TYR A 395 7.77 -7.83 -10.63
N THR A 396 8.36 -7.98 -9.47
CA THR A 396 9.60 -7.31 -9.07
C THR A 396 10.41 -8.21 -8.14
N ASP A 397 11.73 -8.01 -8.12
CA ASP A 397 12.63 -8.55 -7.10
C ASP A 397 13.74 -7.52 -6.80
N HIS A 398 14.74 -7.89 -6.02
CA HIS A 398 15.79 -6.95 -5.61
C HIS A 398 16.60 -6.37 -6.78
N THR A 399 16.58 -7.02 -7.96
CA THR A 399 17.34 -6.62 -9.17
C THR A 399 16.46 -6.39 -10.38
N THR A 400 15.21 -6.79 -10.31
CA THR A 400 14.24 -6.65 -11.41
C THR A 400 13.30 -5.48 -11.12
N ILE A 401 13.35 -4.46 -11.95
CA ILE A 401 12.45 -3.31 -11.91
C ILE A 401 11.02 -3.81 -12.10
N PRO A 402 10.00 -3.20 -11.45
CA PRO A 402 8.61 -3.59 -11.62
C PRO A 402 8.23 -3.72 -13.09
N THR A 403 7.92 -4.92 -13.51
CA THR A 403 7.66 -5.35 -14.88
C THR A 403 6.30 -6.02 -14.95
N ILE A 404 5.52 -5.75 -15.99
CA ILE A 404 4.16 -6.23 -16.11
C ILE A 404 4.11 -7.45 -17.02
N TYR A 405 3.51 -8.50 -16.51
CA TYR A 405 3.20 -9.72 -17.23
C TYR A 405 1.70 -9.86 -17.45
N SER A 406 1.30 -10.44 -18.56
CA SER A 406 -0.06 -10.89 -18.80
C SER A 406 -0.14 -12.40 -18.67
N PHE A 407 -1.11 -12.88 -17.92
CA PHE A 407 -1.44 -14.29 -17.82
C PHE A 407 -2.70 -14.57 -18.63
N ASP A 408 -2.64 -15.55 -19.56
CA ASP A 408 -3.78 -16.00 -20.37
C ASP A 408 -4.30 -17.35 -19.84
N GLY A 409 -5.49 -17.35 -19.26
CA GLY A 409 -6.13 -18.55 -18.70
C GLY A 409 -6.47 -19.63 -19.74
N ARG A 410 -6.51 -19.32 -21.05
CA ARG A 410 -6.77 -20.29 -22.13
C ARG A 410 -5.56 -21.17 -22.41
N THR A 411 -4.38 -20.55 -22.43
CA THR A 411 -3.10 -21.22 -22.73
C THR A 411 -2.29 -21.52 -21.46
N ASN A 412 -2.60 -20.80 -20.37
CA ASN A 412 -1.84 -20.77 -19.12
C ASN A 412 -0.41 -20.22 -19.29
N ASP A 413 -0.22 -19.34 -20.25
CA ASP A 413 1.05 -18.68 -20.49
C ASP A 413 1.13 -17.37 -19.70
N LEU A 414 2.28 -17.18 -19.04
CA LEU A 414 2.68 -15.90 -18.47
C LEU A 414 3.67 -15.24 -19.44
N THR A 415 3.28 -14.12 -20.03
CA THR A 415 4.08 -13.43 -21.04
C THR A 415 4.37 -11.99 -20.63
N LEU A 416 5.53 -11.48 -21.01
CA LEU A 416 5.89 -10.09 -20.82
C LEU A 416 4.89 -9.18 -21.57
N TRP A 417 4.25 -8.28 -20.83
CA TRP A 417 3.31 -7.31 -21.41
C TRP A 417 3.92 -5.91 -21.54
N ALA A 418 4.60 -5.41 -20.50
CA ALA A 418 5.28 -4.12 -20.53
C ALA A 418 6.46 -4.06 -19.56
N GLU A 419 7.51 -3.40 -20.01
CA GLU A 419 8.67 -3.02 -19.20
C GLU A 419 8.65 -1.51 -18.92
N PRO A 420 9.37 -1.03 -17.90
CA PRO A 420 9.60 0.39 -17.71
C PRO A 420 10.16 1.04 -18.98
N PRO A 421 9.82 2.31 -19.29
CA PRO A 421 10.16 2.93 -20.57
C PRO A 421 11.65 3.22 -20.76
N GLY A 422 12.44 3.28 -19.69
CA GLY A 422 13.89 3.52 -19.75
C GLY A 422 14.72 2.27 -19.55
N VAL A 423 15.94 2.31 -20.03
CA VAL A 423 16.93 1.23 -19.86
C VAL A 423 17.96 1.67 -18.82
N VAL A 424 18.19 0.84 -17.81
CA VAL A 424 19.21 1.05 -16.80
C VAL A 424 20.07 -0.19 -16.64
N GLU A 425 21.36 0.01 -16.41
CA GLU A 425 22.29 -1.07 -16.09
C GLU A 425 22.22 -1.36 -14.59
N VAL A 426 21.52 -2.44 -14.24
CA VAL A 426 21.38 -2.90 -12.85
C VAL A 426 22.67 -3.59 -12.42
N PRO A 427 23.28 -3.21 -11.28
CA PRO A 427 24.49 -3.84 -10.79
C PRO A 427 24.26 -5.29 -10.41
N ARG A 428 25.30 -6.11 -10.53
CA ARG A 428 25.25 -7.49 -10.07
C ARG A 428 25.31 -7.51 -8.55
N VAL A 429 24.25 -7.99 -7.92
CA VAL A 429 24.17 -8.22 -6.48
C VAL A 429 23.78 -9.67 -6.19
N HIS A 430 24.21 -10.19 -5.06
CA HIS A 430 23.76 -11.48 -4.55
C HIS A 430 22.69 -11.24 -3.50
N SER A 431 21.50 -11.78 -3.72
CA SER A 431 20.41 -11.80 -2.76
C SER A 431 20.26 -13.22 -2.21
N ARG A 432 20.26 -13.36 -0.89
CA ARG A 432 19.98 -14.62 -0.23
C ARG A 432 19.02 -14.44 0.93
N GLN A 433 18.13 -15.39 1.12
CA GLN A 433 17.30 -15.47 2.32
C GLN A 433 17.98 -16.37 3.34
N VAL A 434 18.01 -15.94 4.58
CA VAL A 434 18.52 -16.68 5.74
C VAL A 434 17.44 -16.76 6.81
N THR A 435 17.59 -17.73 7.72
CA THR A 435 16.79 -17.86 8.94
C THR A 435 17.70 -17.74 10.15
N TYR A 436 17.27 -16.99 11.16
CA TYR A 436 17.96 -16.87 12.44
C TYR A 436 16.96 -17.02 13.58
N LEU A 437 17.44 -17.24 14.79
CA LEU A 437 16.60 -17.40 15.97
C LEU A 437 16.52 -16.09 16.75
N SER A 438 15.32 -15.65 17.07
CA SER A 438 15.06 -14.59 18.04
C SER A 438 15.37 -15.04 19.48
N ALA A 439 15.32 -14.11 20.43
CA ALA A 439 15.61 -14.37 21.84
C ALA A 439 14.74 -15.46 22.48
N ASP A 440 13.51 -15.61 22.00
CA ASP A 440 12.55 -16.61 22.47
C ASP A 440 12.61 -17.95 21.68
N GLY A 441 13.53 -18.06 20.70
CA GLY A 441 13.68 -19.22 19.83
C GLY A 441 12.79 -19.21 18.59
N THR A 442 12.03 -18.14 18.34
CA THR A 442 11.25 -17.98 17.12
C THR A 442 12.18 -17.86 15.91
N GLU A 443 11.89 -18.61 14.86
CA GLU A 443 12.58 -18.50 13.57
C GLU A 443 12.13 -17.25 12.83
N VAL A 444 13.09 -16.36 12.50
CA VAL A 444 12.85 -15.12 11.76
C VAL A 444 13.65 -15.15 10.46
N ARG A 445 13.06 -14.67 9.36
CA ARG A 445 13.75 -14.60 8.06
C ARG A 445 14.36 -13.23 7.83
N MET A 446 15.40 -13.21 7.01
CA MET A 446 16.07 -11.98 6.59
C MET A 446 16.63 -12.16 5.18
N PHE A 447 16.47 -11.15 4.32
CA PHE A 447 17.20 -11.06 3.08
C PHE A 447 18.52 -10.32 3.30
N ILE A 448 19.61 -10.85 2.74
CA ILE A 448 20.92 -10.21 2.73
C ILE A 448 21.32 -9.96 1.28
N LEU A 449 21.52 -8.69 0.95
CA LEU A 449 22.02 -8.25 -0.35
C LEU A 449 23.48 -7.82 -0.20
N SER A 450 24.34 -8.38 -1.04
CA SER A 450 25.79 -8.27 -0.90
C SER A 450 26.48 -8.32 -2.27
N PRO A 451 27.67 -7.69 -2.42
CA PRO A 451 28.47 -7.84 -3.62
C PRO A 451 29.07 -9.24 -3.79
N THR A 452 29.04 -10.09 -2.75
CA THR A 452 29.57 -11.46 -2.76
C THR A 452 28.53 -12.46 -2.26
N ALA A 453 28.56 -13.69 -2.77
CA ALA A 453 27.59 -14.72 -2.39
C ALA A 453 27.70 -15.13 -0.91
N GLU A 454 28.90 -15.11 -0.38
CA GLU A 454 29.23 -15.44 1.03
C GLU A 454 30.07 -14.31 1.65
N PRO A 455 30.10 -14.16 2.97
CA PRO A 455 30.93 -13.16 3.62
C PRO A 455 32.41 -13.46 3.36
N ASP A 456 33.10 -12.54 2.73
CA ASP A 456 34.54 -12.60 2.47
C ASP A 456 35.36 -11.76 3.44
N ARG A 457 34.75 -10.78 4.05
CA ARG A 457 35.27 -9.88 5.08
C ARG A 457 34.09 -9.07 5.67
N PRO A 458 34.24 -8.51 6.88
CA PRO A 458 33.28 -7.53 7.39
C PRO A 458 33.21 -6.30 6.48
N ARG A 459 31.98 -5.83 6.22
CA ARG A 459 31.68 -4.68 5.35
C ARG A 459 30.76 -3.70 6.07
N PRO A 460 30.77 -2.41 5.69
CA PRO A 460 29.69 -1.51 6.10
C PRO A 460 28.34 -2.11 5.76
N ALA A 461 27.47 -2.24 6.74
CA ALA A 461 26.16 -2.85 6.57
C ALA A 461 25.04 -1.91 7.04
N ILE A 462 23.90 -1.99 6.38
CA ILE A 462 22.65 -1.36 6.80
C ILE A 462 21.64 -2.48 7.05
N LEU A 463 21.15 -2.56 8.29
CA LEU A 463 20.04 -3.43 8.66
C LEU A 463 18.75 -2.63 8.66
N TYR A 464 17.80 -3.02 7.83
CA TYR A 464 16.48 -2.42 7.69
C TYR A 464 15.40 -3.31 8.31
N GLY A 465 14.43 -2.69 8.98
CA GLY A 465 13.26 -3.36 9.52
C GLY A 465 12.06 -2.43 9.63
N TYR A 466 10.87 -3.01 9.73
CA TYR A 466 9.62 -2.30 9.95
C TYR A 466 8.83 -2.87 11.14
N GLY A 467 8.38 -4.13 11.06
CA GLY A 467 7.79 -4.90 12.15
C GLY A 467 6.52 -4.27 12.74
N GLY A 468 5.51 -4.04 11.92
CA GLY A 468 4.25 -3.52 12.41
C GLY A 468 3.16 -3.44 11.34
N PHE A 469 1.91 -3.27 11.80
CA PHE A 469 0.71 -3.05 10.98
C PHE A 469 0.43 -4.13 9.93
N GLY A 470 0.92 -5.35 10.14
CA GLY A 470 0.74 -6.43 9.17
C GLY A 470 1.43 -6.19 7.81
N ILE A 471 2.38 -5.24 7.72
CA ILE A 471 3.06 -4.90 6.46
C ILE A 471 4.25 -5.81 6.25
N PRO A 472 4.24 -6.71 5.23
CA PRO A 472 5.37 -7.56 4.92
C PRO A 472 6.47 -6.79 4.18
N LEU A 473 7.74 -7.08 4.48
CA LEU A 473 8.88 -6.56 3.75
C LEU A 473 9.31 -7.55 2.65
N SER A 474 8.59 -7.51 1.53
CA SER A 474 8.80 -8.40 0.40
C SER A 474 9.93 -7.92 -0.52
N PRO A 475 10.59 -8.83 -1.30
CA PRO A 475 11.60 -8.47 -2.28
C PRO A 475 11.11 -7.43 -3.28
N GLY A 476 11.86 -6.35 -3.47
CA GLY A 476 11.52 -5.31 -4.42
C GLY A 476 12.74 -4.52 -4.90
N TYR A 477 12.63 -3.95 -6.08
CA TYR A 477 13.68 -3.12 -6.66
C TYR A 477 13.86 -1.82 -5.87
N SER A 478 15.11 -1.53 -5.52
CA SER A 478 15.47 -0.28 -4.84
C SER A 478 16.81 0.26 -5.35
N ALA A 479 16.77 1.41 -6.00
CA ALA A 479 17.95 2.12 -6.47
C ALA A 479 18.94 2.43 -5.33
N THR A 480 18.42 2.77 -4.16
CA THR A 480 19.24 3.07 -2.97
C THR A 480 19.99 1.84 -2.47
N ILE A 481 19.29 0.70 -2.36
CA ILE A 481 19.89 -0.56 -1.92
C ILE A 481 20.98 -1.01 -2.91
N LEU A 482 20.64 -0.98 -4.21
CA LEU A 482 21.55 -1.40 -5.26
C LEU A 482 22.81 -0.53 -5.31
N THR A 483 22.67 0.78 -5.19
CA THR A 483 23.83 1.71 -5.13
C THR A 483 24.73 1.43 -3.91
N TRP A 484 24.13 1.15 -2.74
CA TRP A 484 24.88 0.80 -1.55
C TRP A 484 25.68 -0.49 -1.72
N VAL A 485 25.05 -1.53 -2.26
CA VAL A 485 25.70 -2.83 -2.48
C VAL A 485 26.78 -2.73 -3.58
N GLU A 486 26.52 -2.00 -4.67
CA GLU A 486 27.51 -1.73 -5.74
C GLU A 486 28.75 -1.00 -5.19
N ALA A 487 28.58 -0.09 -4.24
CA ALA A 487 29.68 0.58 -3.54
C ALA A 487 30.45 -0.34 -2.56
N GLY A 488 30.05 -1.59 -2.41
CA GLY A 488 30.72 -2.60 -1.61
C GLY A 488 30.12 -2.84 -0.22
N GLY A 489 28.98 -2.23 0.09
CA GLY A 489 28.23 -2.44 1.34
C GLY A 489 27.36 -3.69 1.34
N VAL A 490 26.80 -4.01 2.51
CA VAL A 490 25.78 -5.03 2.70
C VAL A 490 24.46 -4.36 3.08
N TRP A 491 23.35 -4.84 2.55
CA TRP A 491 22.01 -4.41 2.97
C TRP A 491 21.23 -5.63 3.43
N ALA A 492 20.70 -5.59 4.65
CA ALA A 492 19.88 -6.65 5.20
C ALA A 492 18.46 -6.15 5.47
N VAL A 493 17.46 -6.95 5.13
CA VAL A 493 16.04 -6.67 5.35
C VAL A 493 15.47 -7.76 6.25
N ALA A 494 15.19 -7.43 7.51
CA ALA A 494 14.67 -8.38 8.48
C ALA A 494 13.12 -8.42 8.45
N ASN A 495 12.57 -9.62 8.32
CA ASN A 495 11.14 -9.90 8.25
C ASN A 495 10.59 -10.14 9.66
N LEU A 496 10.43 -9.07 10.41
CA LEU A 496 10.15 -9.08 11.85
C LEU A 496 8.69 -9.41 12.16
N ARG A 497 8.44 -10.00 13.32
CA ARG A 497 7.09 -10.07 13.89
C ARG A 497 6.45 -8.67 13.90
N GLY A 498 5.10 -8.63 13.84
CA GLY A 498 4.36 -7.39 13.63
C GLY A 498 4.14 -7.04 12.15
N GLY A 499 4.91 -7.63 11.22
CA GLY A 499 4.64 -7.65 9.79
C GLY A 499 3.60 -8.70 9.40
N GLY A 500 3.32 -8.84 8.08
CA GLY A 500 2.35 -9.78 7.53
C GLY A 500 2.96 -11.03 6.89
N GLU A 501 4.26 -11.23 7.00
CA GLU A 501 5.03 -12.24 6.26
C GLU A 501 4.55 -13.68 6.47
N GLU A 502 4.01 -13.98 7.65
CA GLU A 502 3.46 -15.28 8.03
C GLU A 502 1.98 -15.20 8.43
N GLY A 503 1.29 -14.11 8.04
CA GLY A 503 -0.13 -13.87 8.33
C GLY A 503 -0.42 -13.18 9.65
N GLU A 504 -1.68 -13.20 10.07
CA GLU A 504 -2.17 -12.37 11.19
C GLU A 504 -1.58 -12.78 12.55
N GLU A 505 -1.30 -14.06 12.77
CA GLU A 505 -0.62 -14.49 14.03
C GLU A 505 0.78 -13.89 14.14
N TRP A 506 1.51 -13.75 13.02
CA TRP A 506 2.80 -13.09 12.98
C TRP A 506 2.70 -11.60 13.29
N HIS A 507 1.66 -10.96 12.78
CA HIS A 507 1.34 -9.56 13.07
C HIS A 507 1.04 -9.39 14.57
N ARG A 508 0.15 -10.19 15.14
CA ARG A 508 -0.25 -10.12 16.54
C ARG A 508 0.90 -10.38 17.50
N ALA A 509 1.82 -11.26 17.14
CA ALA A 509 3.01 -11.55 17.94
C ALA A 509 4.01 -10.38 18.03
N GLY A 510 3.78 -9.26 17.31
CA GLY A 510 4.62 -8.06 17.34
C GLY A 510 3.86 -6.76 17.60
N MET A 511 2.62 -6.79 18.08
CA MET A 511 1.84 -5.59 18.35
C MET A 511 1.51 -5.40 19.83
N LEU A 512 1.13 -4.19 20.24
CA LEU A 512 0.68 -3.84 21.59
C LEU A 512 1.62 -4.37 22.69
N GLY A 513 1.13 -5.26 23.55
CA GLY A 513 1.90 -5.88 24.64
C GLY A 513 3.07 -6.75 24.18
N GLU A 514 3.00 -7.27 22.97
CA GLU A 514 4.01 -8.15 22.36
C GLU A 514 5.08 -7.37 21.53
N LYS A 515 5.05 -6.04 21.57
CA LYS A 515 5.94 -5.19 20.75
C LYS A 515 7.42 -5.41 21.01
N GLN A 516 7.81 -5.86 22.20
CA GLN A 516 9.21 -6.17 22.51
C GLN A 516 9.77 -7.28 21.61
N ASN A 517 8.94 -8.25 21.19
CA ASN A 517 9.35 -9.31 20.29
C ASN A 517 9.95 -8.78 18.97
N VAL A 518 9.42 -7.66 18.46
CA VAL A 518 9.92 -7.00 17.24
C VAL A 518 11.33 -6.47 17.44
N PHE A 519 11.59 -5.89 18.61
CA PHE A 519 12.91 -5.36 18.95
C PHE A 519 13.92 -6.48 19.18
N ASP A 520 13.51 -7.57 19.82
CA ASP A 520 14.33 -8.75 20.05
C ASP A 520 14.68 -9.45 18.72
N ASP A 521 13.72 -9.57 17.80
CA ASP A 521 13.94 -10.07 16.44
C ASP A 521 15.01 -9.24 15.71
N PHE A 522 14.94 -7.91 15.83
CA PHE A 522 15.86 -6.99 15.17
C PHE A 522 17.27 -7.03 15.79
N HIS A 523 17.35 -7.16 17.11
CA HIS A 523 18.64 -7.36 17.80
C HIS A 523 19.30 -8.66 17.36
N ALA A 524 18.52 -9.75 17.29
CA ALA A 524 19.00 -11.06 16.83
C ALA A 524 19.47 -11.02 15.36
N ALA A 525 18.81 -10.22 14.49
CA ALA A 525 19.27 -9.98 13.13
C ALA A 525 20.64 -9.33 13.08
N ALA A 526 20.86 -8.30 13.92
CA ALA A 526 22.14 -7.64 14.04
C ALA A 526 23.24 -8.60 14.54
N GLU A 527 22.94 -9.37 15.59
CA GLU A 527 23.85 -10.40 16.13
C GLU A 527 24.21 -11.46 15.09
N TYR A 528 23.23 -11.92 14.29
CA TYR A 528 23.45 -12.85 13.20
C TYR A 528 24.43 -12.28 12.16
N LEU A 529 24.22 -11.04 11.70
CA LEU A 529 25.09 -10.40 10.71
C LEU A 529 26.54 -10.26 11.19
N ILE A 530 26.73 -9.97 12.48
CA ILE A 530 28.06 -9.85 13.11
C ILE A 530 28.68 -11.25 13.25
N ALA A 531 27.96 -12.22 13.77
CA ALA A 531 28.46 -13.58 14.02
C ALA A 531 28.87 -14.29 12.73
N GLU A 532 28.10 -14.09 11.65
CA GLU A 532 28.38 -14.67 10.33
C GLU A 532 29.46 -13.90 9.55
N GLY A 533 29.98 -12.81 10.09
CA GLY A 533 31.10 -12.05 9.50
C GLY A 533 30.70 -11.12 8.35
N TRP A 534 29.41 -10.80 8.20
CA TRP A 534 28.96 -9.82 7.22
C TRP A 534 29.39 -8.39 7.57
N THR A 535 29.44 -8.07 8.87
CA THR A 535 29.78 -6.75 9.41
C THR A 535 30.43 -6.85 10.80
N THR A 536 30.70 -5.69 11.40
CA THR A 536 31.08 -5.55 12.83
C THR A 536 30.21 -4.48 13.48
N PRO A 537 30.14 -4.40 14.81
CA PRO A 537 29.41 -3.33 15.50
C PRO A 537 29.77 -1.92 15.03
N GLU A 538 31.06 -1.69 14.73
CA GLU A 538 31.55 -0.39 14.27
C GLU A 538 31.18 -0.06 12.82
N GLN A 539 30.70 -1.05 12.06
CA GLN A 539 30.35 -0.91 10.66
C GLN A 539 28.84 -1.15 10.40
N LEU A 540 28.06 -1.44 11.45
CA LEU A 540 26.62 -1.66 11.34
C LEU A 540 25.85 -0.36 11.54
N ALA A 541 25.04 -0.02 10.56
CA ALA A 541 24.02 1.01 10.66
C ALA A 541 22.62 0.36 10.66
N ILE A 542 21.65 1.01 11.27
CA ILE A 542 20.25 0.59 11.26
C ILE A 542 19.38 1.64 10.59
N ASN A 543 18.34 1.19 9.89
CA ASN A 543 17.42 2.04 9.15
C ASN A 543 15.97 1.55 9.35
N GLY A 544 15.03 2.49 9.46
CA GLY A 544 13.60 2.20 9.59
C GLY A 544 12.78 3.47 9.49
N GLY A 545 11.73 3.47 8.70
CA GLY A 545 10.81 4.59 8.51
C GLY A 545 9.47 4.37 9.21
N SER A 546 8.72 5.44 9.56
CA SER A 546 7.40 5.35 10.19
C SER A 546 7.45 4.50 11.48
N ASN A 547 6.72 3.36 11.53
CA ASN A 547 6.83 2.39 12.62
C ASN A 547 8.27 1.87 12.81
N GLY A 548 9.04 1.73 11.72
CA GLY A 548 10.47 1.41 11.78
C GLY A 548 11.30 2.48 12.49
N GLY A 549 10.81 3.71 12.59
CA GLY A 549 11.42 4.76 13.43
C GLY A 549 11.35 4.44 14.92
N LEU A 550 10.23 3.90 15.42
CA LEU A 550 10.12 3.35 16.77
C LEU A 550 11.11 2.18 16.98
N LEU A 551 11.17 1.26 16.01
CA LEU A 551 12.11 0.13 16.02
C LEU A 551 13.56 0.60 16.19
N VAL A 552 14.01 1.54 15.35
CA VAL A 552 15.37 2.08 15.40
C VAL A 552 15.64 2.79 16.71
N GLY A 553 14.69 3.60 17.21
CA GLY A 553 14.80 4.28 18.51
C GLY A 553 14.94 3.30 19.67
N ALA A 554 14.13 2.22 19.68
CA ALA A 554 14.21 1.16 20.68
C ALA A 554 15.56 0.42 20.59
N ALA A 555 15.98 0.03 19.38
CA ALA A 555 17.22 -0.69 19.16
C ALA A 555 18.45 0.10 19.66
N MET A 556 18.54 1.40 19.31
CA MET A 556 19.64 2.25 19.76
C MET A 556 19.74 2.38 21.28
N THR A 557 18.59 2.40 21.96
CA THR A 557 18.55 2.60 23.42
C THR A 557 18.69 1.30 24.20
N GLN A 558 18.23 0.18 23.66
CA GLN A 558 18.30 -1.13 24.32
C GLN A 558 19.63 -1.85 24.07
N ARG A 559 20.18 -1.75 22.85
CA ARG A 559 21.40 -2.45 22.43
C ARG A 559 22.40 -1.51 21.72
N PRO A 560 22.89 -0.47 22.40
CA PRO A 560 23.87 0.47 21.83
C PRO A 560 25.23 -0.20 21.53
N ASP A 561 25.47 -1.40 22.05
CA ASP A 561 26.67 -2.22 21.84
C ASP A 561 26.71 -2.85 20.43
N LEU A 562 25.59 -3.02 19.76
CA LEU A 562 25.51 -3.63 18.45
C LEU A 562 25.71 -2.64 17.29
#